data_9d10f1486935b0545f86935e9cd3e4a5
#
_entry.id   9d10f1486935b0545f86935e9cd3e4a5
#
_cell.length_a   1.000
_cell.length_b   1.000
_cell.length_c   1.000
_cell.angle_alpha   90.00
_cell.angle_beta   90.00
_cell.angle_gamma   90.00
#
_symmetry.space_group_name_H-M   'P 1'
#
loop_
_entity.id
_entity.type
_entity.pdbx_description
1 polymer ?
#
loop_
_entity_poly.entity_id
_entity_poly.type
_entity_poly.pdbx_seq_one_letter_code
_entity_poly.pdbx_strand_id
1 'polypeptide(L)'
;MALNNGLFFQLYSLITLVFCGVVQYFTGIGAVLWLPFMLAFVMAGLLLMQTRYADFSLDTQEVIVLTLFIGFFAMAVLSTFLQNGAMITIVGLKNELALSLVMGCLLLGFCGCSQLYRIIRLMHWVFYVQFPVVLFQVLVIVPKRVAFKGEFEKWDSVVGTFGGDPMGGGNTAAMGLFCLFIMLIKFSEYKHGVASRLQTGLHIGGAFILCVLGEIKFVILLSPLLMVFIWFAPAYMTGMKRYDWKIILMILGGMAGLLMLAVFVLGASYASAFGANPNKSALDLFISSLDYVFDPDYIMPSGELGRMTTFFFWAGHSDLYGWPSQWFGYGLNATNHGSAVAPGFLNLIFNVLLDSTSLSMMLWELGLAGTLFFIILVFYSIRVTMPRPVFEPAQLTWQDRRLLSWQPALIAFAIAGLLSLPYSQILMLTPMLQFLFYFALGAMFIIRKSVLTVSASCYESKAFYQCHH
;
A
#
# COMPACT_ATOMS: atom_id res chain seq x y z
N MET A 1 -5.37 -20.63 27.72
CA MET A 1 -6.20 -19.87 26.76
C MET A 1 -5.47 -19.89 25.42
N ALA A 2 -5.98 -20.61 24.42
CA ALA A 2 -5.42 -20.51 23.07
C ALA A 2 -5.72 -19.11 22.53
N LEU A 3 -4.69 -18.30 22.29
CA LEU A 3 -4.86 -16.98 21.69
C LEU A 3 -5.54 -17.19 20.32
N ASN A 4 -6.67 -16.55 20.11
CA ASN A 4 -7.37 -16.62 18.82
C ASN A 4 -6.64 -15.70 17.82
N ASN A 5 -5.84 -16.31 16.92
CA ASN A 5 -5.10 -15.59 15.88
C ASN A 5 -5.95 -14.57 15.12
N GLY A 6 -7.21 -14.93 14.86
CA GLY A 6 -8.12 -14.05 14.15
C GLY A 6 -8.48 -12.80 14.96
N LEU A 7 -8.68 -12.91 16.26
CA LEU A 7 -8.92 -11.75 17.14
C LEU A 7 -7.67 -10.90 17.25
N PHE A 8 -6.50 -11.53 17.46
CA PHE A 8 -5.22 -10.81 17.51
C PHE A 8 -5.02 -9.99 16.24
N PHE A 9 -5.21 -10.59 15.05
CA PHE A 9 -4.96 -9.89 13.80
C PHE A 9 -6.00 -8.80 13.51
N GLN A 10 -7.27 -8.95 13.95
CA GLN A 10 -8.26 -7.88 13.90
C GLN A 10 -7.87 -6.69 14.77
N LEU A 11 -7.44 -6.94 16.01
CA LEU A 11 -6.94 -5.89 16.91
C LEU A 11 -5.69 -5.22 16.36
N TYR A 12 -4.75 -6.00 15.84
CA TYR A 12 -3.55 -5.47 15.17
C TYR A 12 -3.91 -4.55 14.02
N SER A 13 -4.85 -4.98 13.15
CA SER A 13 -5.33 -4.15 12.03
C SER A 13 -5.97 -2.84 12.50
N LEU A 14 -6.81 -2.89 13.55
CA LEU A 14 -7.47 -1.70 14.10
C LEU A 14 -6.46 -0.74 14.76
N ILE A 15 -5.52 -1.29 15.54
CA ILE A 15 -4.46 -0.51 16.18
C ILE A 15 -3.62 0.20 15.10
N THR A 16 -3.20 -0.53 14.06
CA THR A 16 -2.35 0.02 13.02
C THR A 16 -3.08 1.02 12.14
N LEU A 17 -4.28 0.70 11.63
CA LEU A 17 -4.97 1.53 10.64
C LEU A 17 -5.74 2.72 11.24
N VAL A 18 -6.05 2.70 12.54
CA VAL A 18 -6.85 3.74 13.18
C VAL A 18 -6.17 4.32 14.40
N PHE A 19 -5.92 3.49 15.42
CA PHE A 19 -5.50 3.98 16.73
C PHE A 19 -4.16 4.75 16.66
N CYS A 20 -3.13 4.16 16.05
CA CYS A 20 -1.81 4.78 15.99
C CYS A 20 -1.82 6.11 15.24
N GLY A 21 -2.51 6.19 14.11
CA GLY A 21 -2.57 7.42 13.33
C GLY A 21 -3.41 8.52 14.01
N VAL A 22 -4.55 8.15 14.61
CA VAL A 22 -5.38 9.10 15.35
C VAL A 22 -4.62 9.66 16.55
N VAL A 23 -3.97 8.80 17.36
CA VAL A 23 -3.18 9.26 18.50
C VAL A 23 -2.04 10.16 18.05
N GLN A 24 -1.26 9.74 17.04
CA GLN A 24 -0.17 10.56 16.52
C GLN A 24 -0.67 11.94 16.07
N TYR A 25 -1.74 11.97 15.27
CA TYR A 25 -2.25 13.21 14.67
C TYR A 25 -2.78 14.22 15.71
N PHE A 26 -3.54 13.75 16.71
CA PHE A 26 -4.19 14.65 17.68
C PHE A 26 -3.34 14.96 18.91
N THR A 27 -2.36 14.11 19.24
CA THR A 27 -1.52 14.30 20.44
C THR A 27 -0.07 14.63 20.14
N GLY A 28 0.39 14.46 18.89
CA GLY A 28 1.79 14.61 18.51
C GLY A 28 2.70 13.47 19.01
N ILE A 29 2.16 12.43 19.67
CA ILE A 29 2.95 11.35 20.26
C ILE A 29 3.39 10.36 19.18
N GLY A 30 4.57 10.58 18.57
CA GLY A 30 5.14 9.67 17.56
C GLY A 30 5.54 8.29 18.10
N ALA A 31 5.76 8.16 19.41
CA ALA A 31 6.10 6.87 20.05
C ALA A 31 5.04 5.78 19.85
N VAL A 32 3.78 6.15 19.60
CA VAL A 32 2.69 5.20 19.32
C VAL A 32 2.97 4.36 18.06
N LEU A 33 3.77 4.85 17.12
CA LEU A 33 4.16 4.11 15.91
C LEU A 33 5.11 2.94 16.16
N TRP A 34 5.58 2.74 17.40
CA TRP A 34 6.28 1.52 17.80
C TRP A 34 5.33 0.32 17.99
N LEU A 35 4.03 0.57 18.24
CA LEU A 35 3.05 -0.51 18.44
C LEU A 35 2.91 -1.43 17.21
N PRO A 36 2.72 -0.94 15.97
CA PRO A 36 2.68 -1.81 14.80
C PRO A 36 3.93 -2.68 14.64
N PHE A 37 5.10 -2.13 14.91
CA PHE A 37 6.37 -2.85 14.91
C PHE A 37 6.37 -3.98 15.95
N MET A 38 6.06 -3.69 17.21
CA MET A 38 6.01 -4.68 18.27
C MET A 38 5.01 -5.79 17.98
N LEU A 39 3.83 -5.42 17.47
CA LEU A 39 2.77 -6.38 17.10
C LEU A 39 3.19 -7.29 15.93
N ALA A 40 4.00 -6.82 14.98
CA ALA A 40 4.55 -7.66 13.92
C ALA A 40 5.45 -8.76 14.47
N PHE A 41 6.33 -8.42 15.43
CA PHE A 41 7.20 -9.41 16.10
C PHE A 41 6.40 -10.36 17.01
N VAL A 42 5.39 -9.85 17.73
CA VAL A 42 4.48 -10.70 18.52
C VAL A 42 3.76 -11.68 17.59
N MET A 43 3.28 -11.23 16.43
CA MET A 43 2.64 -12.09 15.44
C MET A 43 3.58 -13.20 14.96
N ALA A 44 4.83 -12.86 14.62
CA ALA A 44 5.83 -13.84 14.22
C ALA A 44 6.16 -14.81 15.37
N GLY A 45 6.32 -14.31 16.59
CA GLY A 45 6.54 -15.13 17.80
C GLY A 45 5.40 -16.10 18.08
N LEU A 46 4.13 -15.64 17.99
CA LEU A 46 2.95 -16.50 18.14
C LEU A 46 2.90 -17.59 17.07
N LEU A 47 3.26 -17.26 15.83
CA LEU A 47 3.35 -18.26 14.77
C LEU A 47 4.40 -19.33 15.08
N LEU A 48 5.59 -18.95 15.53
CA LEU A 48 6.66 -19.88 15.91
C LEU A 48 6.28 -20.76 17.10
N MET A 49 5.46 -20.26 18.02
CA MET A 49 4.99 -21.03 19.20
C MET A 49 3.83 -21.97 18.88
N GLN A 50 3.20 -21.87 17.72
CA GLN A 50 2.08 -22.74 17.33
C GLN A 50 2.59 -24.12 16.91
N THR A 51 2.16 -25.15 17.62
CA THR A 51 2.56 -26.55 17.38
C THR A 51 1.84 -27.21 16.19
N ARG A 52 0.98 -26.48 15.47
CA ARG A 52 0.16 -26.98 14.34
C ARG A 52 0.89 -27.00 12.99
N TYR A 53 2.20 -27.12 13.00
CA TYR A 53 2.98 -27.20 11.75
C TYR A 53 2.74 -28.51 10.94
N ALA A 54 2.21 -29.56 11.58
CA ALA A 54 2.00 -30.85 10.94
C ALA A 54 0.98 -30.83 9.78
N ASP A 55 0.02 -29.89 9.81
CA ASP A 55 -1.06 -29.78 8.80
C ASP A 55 -0.81 -28.66 7.77
N PHE A 56 0.34 -27.97 7.87
CA PHE A 56 0.64 -26.84 7.02
C PHE A 56 1.67 -27.23 5.96
N SER A 57 1.21 -27.41 4.71
CA SER A 57 2.08 -27.65 3.55
C SER A 57 2.23 -26.38 2.71
N LEU A 58 3.46 -26.05 2.37
CA LEU A 58 3.79 -25.09 1.32
C LEU A 58 4.03 -25.83 0.02
N ASP A 59 3.49 -25.32 -1.08
CA ASP A 59 3.90 -25.81 -2.39
C ASP A 59 5.27 -25.23 -2.80
N THR A 60 5.89 -25.80 -3.83
CA THR A 60 7.22 -25.38 -4.29
C THR A 60 7.27 -23.88 -4.62
N GLN A 61 6.21 -23.31 -5.18
CA GLN A 61 6.18 -21.89 -5.54
C GLN A 61 6.09 -21.00 -4.29
N GLU A 62 5.34 -21.42 -3.28
CA GLU A 62 5.25 -20.73 -1.99
C GLU A 62 6.56 -20.80 -1.21
N VAL A 63 7.28 -21.93 -1.30
CA VAL A 63 8.64 -22.06 -0.75
C VAL A 63 9.61 -21.07 -1.39
N ILE A 64 9.54 -20.90 -2.72
CA ILE A 64 10.36 -19.90 -3.42
C ILE A 64 10.04 -18.49 -2.92
N VAL A 65 8.75 -18.13 -2.79
CA VAL A 65 8.34 -16.82 -2.26
C VAL A 65 8.87 -16.61 -0.83
N LEU A 66 8.75 -17.62 0.02
CA LEU A 66 9.27 -17.58 1.40
C LEU A 66 10.78 -17.41 1.42
N THR A 67 11.49 -18.12 0.56
CA THR A 67 12.97 -18.01 0.43
C THR A 67 13.38 -16.62 -0.04
N LEU A 68 12.68 -16.06 -1.04
CA LEU A 68 12.89 -14.68 -1.49
C LEU A 68 12.61 -13.69 -0.36
N PHE A 69 11.52 -13.87 0.39
CA PHE A 69 11.19 -13.01 1.52
C PHE A 69 12.26 -13.06 2.62
N ILE A 70 12.68 -14.26 3.03
CA ILE A 70 13.73 -14.43 4.05
C ILE A 70 15.05 -13.84 3.55
N GLY A 71 15.41 -14.07 2.29
CA GLY A 71 16.63 -13.53 1.68
C GLY A 71 16.63 -12.00 1.66
N PHE A 72 15.54 -11.38 1.24
CA PHE A 72 15.35 -9.93 1.27
C PHE A 72 15.47 -9.38 2.70
N PHE A 73 14.72 -9.96 3.64
CA PHE A 73 14.72 -9.52 5.03
C PHE A 73 16.10 -9.67 5.69
N ALA A 74 16.73 -10.83 5.52
CA ALA A 74 18.05 -11.10 6.06
C ALA A 74 19.13 -10.17 5.46
N MET A 75 19.10 -9.94 4.15
CA MET A 75 20.03 -9.04 3.48
C MET A 75 19.91 -7.61 4.03
N ALA A 76 18.69 -7.07 4.14
CA ALA A 76 18.45 -5.73 4.66
C ALA A 76 18.94 -5.58 6.12
N VAL A 77 18.63 -6.57 6.97
CA VAL A 77 19.05 -6.57 8.38
C VAL A 77 20.56 -6.71 8.51
N LEU A 78 21.18 -7.67 7.82
CA LEU A 78 22.62 -7.92 7.92
C LEU A 78 23.43 -6.76 7.35
N SER A 79 23.03 -6.22 6.19
CA SER A 79 23.71 -5.05 5.61
C SER A 79 23.68 -3.87 6.58
N THR A 80 22.52 -3.58 7.18
CA THR A 80 22.38 -2.46 8.13
C THR A 80 23.20 -2.72 9.40
N PHE A 81 23.13 -3.93 9.96
CA PHE A 81 23.83 -4.27 11.17
C PHE A 81 25.35 -4.16 11.04
N LEU A 82 25.89 -4.66 9.94
CA LEU A 82 27.33 -4.62 9.67
C LEU A 82 27.86 -3.20 9.41
N GLN A 83 27.04 -2.33 8.82
CA GLN A 83 27.45 -0.96 8.48
C GLN A 83 27.19 0.04 9.62
N ASN A 84 26.03 -0.06 10.29
CA ASN A 84 25.51 0.98 11.17
C ASN A 84 25.28 0.50 12.62
N GLY A 85 25.48 -0.80 12.90
CA GLY A 85 25.34 -1.38 14.23
C GLY A 85 23.88 -1.63 14.67
N ALA A 86 23.71 -2.19 15.86
CA ALA A 86 22.43 -2.70 16.36
C ALA A 86 21.35 -1.63 16.53
N MET A 87 21.71 -0.44 17.03
CA MET A 87 20.72 0.62 17.31
C MET A 87 20.04 1.11 16.03
N ILE A 88 20.83 1.42 15.01
CA ILE A 88 20.30 1.86 13.70
C ILE A 88 19.48 0.73 13.06
N THR A 89 19.93 -0.52 13.18
CA THR A 89 19.16 -1.68 12.69
C THR A 89 17.77 -1.76 13.30
N ILE A 90 17.63 -1.57 14.63
CA ILE A 90 16.33 -1.59 15.29
C ILE A 90 15.44 -0.43 14.81
N VAL A 91 15.99 0.77 14.65
CA VAL A 91 15.24 1.93 14.16
C VAL A 91 14.82 1.73 12.70
N GLY A 92 15.73 1.27 11.84
CA GLY A 92 15.44 0.98 10.43
C GLY A 92 14.40 -0.15 10.29
N LEU A 93 14.53 -1.23 11.06
CA LEU A 93 13.51 -2.28 11.13
C LEU A 93 12.13 -1.70 11.46
N LYS A 94 12.06 -0.86 12.51
CA LYS A 94 10.81 -0.23 12.94
C LYS A 94 10.22 0.65 11.87
N ASN A 95 11.03 1.45 11.18
CA ASN A 95 10.54 2.41 10.21
C ASN A 95 10.13 1.75 8.88
N GLU A 96 10.91 0.78 8.38
CA GLU A 96 10.92 0.44 6.95
C GLU A 96 10.64 -1.04 6.65
N LEU A 97 10.95 -1.97 7.55
CA LEU A 97 10.98 -3.39 7.19
C LEU A 97 10.06 -4.31 8.01
N ALA A 98 9.87 -4.06 9.30
CA ALA A 98 9.25 -5.04 10.20
C ALA A 98 7.82 -5.46 9.81
N LEU A 99 7.04 -4.55 9.20
CA LEU A 99 5.68 -4.89 8.81
C LEU A 99 5.63 -5.86 7.62
N SER A 100 6.74 -6.09 6.92
CA SER A 100 6.85 -7.16 5.93
C SER A 100 6.64 -8.55 6.55
N LEU A 101 6.89 -8.73 7.85
CA LEU A 101 6.60 -9.95 8.60
C LEU A 101 5.11 -10.35 8.53
N VAL A 102 4.19 -9.38 8.32
CA VAL A 102 2.76 -9.66 8.13
C VAL A 102 2.56 -10.56 6.91
N MET A 103 3.22 -10.26 5.77
CA MET A 103 3.17 -11.11 4.58
C MET A 103 3.71 -12.52 4.89
N GLY A 104 4.87 -12.63 5.53
CA GLY A 104 5.49 -13.90 5.89
C GLY A 104 4.60 -14.74 6.80
N CYS A 105 4.01 -14.13 7.84
CA CYS A 105 3.11 -14.81 8.77
C CYS A 105 1.81 -15.29 8.08
N LEU A 106 1.23 -14.48 7.20
CA LEU A 106 0.03 -14.86 6.45
C LEU A 106 0.32 -15.98 5.43
N LEU A 107 1.47 -15.92 4.75
CA LEU A 107 1.95 -17.00 3.87
C LEU A 107 2.13 -18.30 4.64
N LEU A 108 2.63 -18.24 5.88
CA LEU A 108 2.80 -19.38 6.78
C LEU A 108 1.53 -19.80 7.52
N GLY A 109 0.34 -19.27 7.15
CA GLY A 109 -0.96 -19.74 7.63
C GLY A 109 -1.40 -19.20 8.99
N PHE A 110 -0.88 -18.03 9.44
CA PHE A 110 -1.34 -17.38 10.66
C PHE A 110 -2.84 -17.11 10.68
N CYS A 111 -3.43 -16.83 9.52
CA CYS A 111 -4.87 -16.60 9.32
C CYS A 111 -5.41 -17.45 8.17
N GLY A 112 -6.68 -17.89 8.29
CA GLY A 112 -7.43 -18.55 7.24
C GLY A 112 -8.47 -17.64 6.57
N CYS A 113 -9.29 -18.22 5.67
CA CYS A 113 -10.30 -17.47 4.89
C CYS A 113 -11.36 -16.78 5.74
N SER A 114 -11.82 -17.40 6.82
CA SER A 114 -12.82 -16.82 7.72
C SER A 114 -12.30 -15.57 8.43
N GLN A 115 -11.02 -15.57 8.82
CA GLN A 115 -10.35 -14.41 9.41
C GLN A 115 -10.14 -13.33 8.36
N LEU A 116 -9.68 -13.68 7.17
CA LEU A 116 -9.52 -12.73 6.05
C LEU A 116 -10.83 -12.00 5.75
N TYR A 117 -11.94 -12.73 5.71
CA TYR A 117 -13.27 -12.14 5.51
C TYR A 117 -13.60 -11.07 6.56
N ARG A 118 -13.34 -11.37 7.85
CA ARG A 118 -13.58 -10.42 8.95
C ARG A 118 -12.69 -9.18 8.85
N ILE A 119 -11.44 -9.35 8.44
CA ILE A 119 -10.48 -8.23 8.32
C ILE A 119 -10.87 -7.29 7.18
N ILE A 120 -11.22 -7.82 5.99
CA ILE A 120 -11.69 -6.97 4.89
C ILE A 120 -13.00 -6.26 5.27
N ARG A 121 -13.89 -6.93 6.02
CA ARG A 121 -15.08 -6.27 6.58
C ARG A 121 -14.72 -5.14 7.56
N LEU A 122 -13.72 -5.35 8.42
CA LEU A 122 -13.19 -4.31 9.31
C LEU A 122 -12.66 -3.12 8.52
N MET A 123 -11.91 -3.36 7.43
CA MET A 123 -11.40 -2.29 6.56
C MET A 123 -12.51 -1.46 5.93
N HIS A 124 -13.67 -2.05 5.60
CA HIS A 124 -14.84 -1.27 5.17
C HIS A 124 -15.37 -0.37 6.30
N TRP A 125 -15.37 -0.84 7.56
CA TRP A 125 -15.72 0.02 8.69
C TRP A 125 -14.73 1.16 8.89
N VAL A 126 -13.43 0.88 8.78
CA VAL A 126 -12.38 1.91 8.81
C VAL A 126 -12.61 2.95 7.69
N PHE A 127 -13.03 2.51 6.50
CA PHE A 127 -13.36 3.42 5.39
C PHE A 127 -14.51 4.37 5.75
N TYR A 128 -15.57 3.88 6.38
CA TYR A 128 -16.67 4.75 6.80
C TYR A 128 -16.26 5.76 7.89
N VAL A 129 -15.36 5.36 8.77
CA VAL A 129 -14.80 6.25 9.81
C VAL A 129 -13.97 7.39 9.19
N GLN A 130 -13.40 7.21 7.98
CA GLN A 130 -12.67 8.30 7.33
C GLN A 130 -13.55 9.54 7.10
N PHE A 131 -14.84 9.38 6.75
CA PHE A 131 -15.71 10.51 6.42
C PHE A 131 -15.87 11.52 7.58
N PRO A 132 -16.30 11.13 8.79
CA PRO A 132 -16.40 12.08 9.90
C PRO A 132 -15.04 12.65 10.31
N VAL A 133 -13.95 11.86 10.24
CA VAL A 133 -12.61 12.34 10.58
C VAL A 133 -12.12 13.37 9.55
N VAL A 134 -12.24 13.09 8.26
CA VAL A 134 -11.86 14.02 7.18
C VAL A 134 -12.73 15.28 7.23
N LEU A 135 -14.04 15.16 7.48
CA LEU A 135 -14.92 16.31 7.64
C LEU A 135 -14.46 17.22 8.79
N PHE A 136 -14.09 16.62 9.94
CA PHE A 136 -13.52 17.37 11.06
C PHE A 136 -12.19 18.05 10.67
N GLN A 137 -11.30 17.35 9.96
CA GLN A 137 -10.02 17.90 9.50
C GLN A 137 -10.24 19.09 8.56
N VAL A 138 -11.16 18.99 7.60
CA VAL A 138 -11.48 20.06 6.65
C VAL A 138 -12.10 21.28 7.35
N LEU A 139 -13.03 21.07 8.29
CA LEU A 139 -13.77 22.17 8.92
C LEU A 139 -12.99 22.84 10.06
N VAL A 140 -12.11 22.11 10.77
CA VAL A 140 -11.47 22.60 11.99
C VAL A 140 -9.95 22.76 11.83
N ILE A 141 -9.28 21.80 11.19
CA ILE A 141 -7.82 21.80 11.12
C ILE A 141 -7.32 22.63 9.95
N VAL A 142 -7.89 22.45 8.75
CA VAL A 142 -7.48 23.22 7.55
C VAL A 142 -7.54 24.74 7.81
N PRO A 143 -8.60 25.33 8.37
CA PRO A 143 -8.59 26.76 8.66
C PRO A 143 -7.49 27.21 9.64
N LYS A 144 -7.18 26.38 10.65
CA LYS A 144 -6.07 26.67 11.60
C LYS A 144 -4.72 26.63 10.90
N ARG A 145 -4.51 25.64 10.00
CA ARG A 145 -3.29 25.52 9.21
C ARG A 145 -3.12 26.70 8.27
N VAL A 146 -4.18 27.11 7.57
CA VAL A 146 -4.19 28.30 6.71
C VAL A 146 -3.83 29.56 7.48
N ALA A 147 -4.39 29.75 8.66
CA ALA A 147 -4.06 30.90 9.52
C ALA A 147 -2.60 30.92 9.98
N PHE A 148 -1.98 29.75 10.12
CA PHE A 148 -0.59 29.62 10.61
C PHE A 148 0.46 29.59 9.50
N LYS A 149 0.20 28.83 8.40
CA LYS A 149 1.14 28.60 7.28
C LYS A 149 0.73 29.24 5.96
N GLY A 150 -0.45 29.85 5.88
CA GLY A 150 -1.02 30.36 4.64
C GLY A 150 -1.74 29.30 3.81
N GLU A 151 -2.18 29.66 2.62
CA GLU A 151 -2.95 28.83 1.70
C GLU A 151 -2.16 27.67 1.07
N PHE A 152 -0.83 27.77 1.08
CA PHE A 152 0.04 26.74 0.53
C PHE A 152 0.01 25.47 1.40
N GLU A 153 -0.04 24.30 0.78
CA GLU A 153 -0.09 23.00 1.46
C GLU A 153 -1.26 22.83 2.46
N LYS A 154 -2.33 23.61 2.34
CA LYS A 154 -3.45 23.56 3.30
C LYS A 154 -4.10 22.19 3.44
N TRP A 155 -4.11 21.40 2.37
CA TRP A 155 -4.72 20.07 2.32
C TRP A 155 -3.84 18.93 2.86
N ASP A 156 -2.56 19.16 3.12
CA ASP A 156 -1.65 18.17 3.69
C ASP A 156 -2.06 17.73 5.11
N SER A 157 -2.95 18.50 5.76
CA SER A 157 -3.56 18.13 7.04
C SER A 157 -4.76 17.19 6.92
N VAL A 158 -5.24 16.89 5.70
CA VAL A 158 -6.39 16.01 5.48
C VAL A 158 -5.90 14.58 5.26
N VAL A 159 -5.73 13.84 6.32
CA VAL A 159 -5.08 12.51 6.35
C VAL A 159 -6.01 11.38 6.80
N GLY A 160 -7.25 11.69 7.19
CA GLY A 160 -8.13 10.71 7.82
C GLY A 160 -7.53 10.17 9.13
N THR A 161 -7.53 8.86 9.31
CA THR A 161 -6.97 8.18 10.49
C THR A 161 -5.49 7.79 10.32
N PHE A 162 -4.78 8.25 9.27
CA PHE A 162 -3.46 7.72 8.89
C PHE A 162 -2.27 8.48 9.50
N GLY A 163 -2.54 9.42 10.41
CA GLY A 163 -1.48 10.06 11.19
C GLY A 163 -0.73 11.18 10.45
N GLY A 164 0.40 11.58 11.02
CA GLY A 164 1.17 12.75 10.58
C GLY A 164 1.05 13.91 11.55
N ASP A 165 1.56 15.07 11.17
CA ASP A 165 1.47 16.31 11.93
C ASP A 165 0.46 17.26 11.26
N PRO A 166 -0.59 17.72 11.97
CA PRO A 166 -1.55 18.68 11.42
C PRO A 166 -0.94 19.97 10.90
N MET A 167 0.17 20.41 11.50
CA MET A 167 0.89 21.64 11.12
C MET A 167 2.16 21.36 10.32
N GLY A 168 2.60 20.10 10.28
CA GLY A 168 3.73 19.60 9.49
C GLY A 168 3.31 18.98 8.17
N GLY A 169 3.88 17.82 7.85
CA GLY A 169 3.48 16.96 6.75
C GLY A 169 2.53 15.86 7.22
N GLY A 170 1.50 15.59 6.45
CA GLY A 170 0.52 14.53 6.73
C GLY A 170 0.71 13.30 5.85
N ASN A 171 0.10 12.19 6.25
CA ASN A 171 0.10 10.93 5.50
C ASN A 171 -1.08 10.86 4.50
N THR A 172 -1.34 11.94 3.75
CA THR A 172 -2.46 12.04 2.79
C THR A 172 -2.43 10.91 1.77
N ALA A 173 -1.25 10.59 1.23
CA ALA A 173 -1.11 9.51 0.26
C ALA A 173 -1.41 8.11 0.86
N ALA A 174 -1.21 7.90 2.17
CA ALA A 174 -1.62 6.66 2.83
C ALA A 174 -3.14 6.52 2.88
N MET A 175 -3.87 7.61 3.18
CA MET A 175 -5.32 7.67 3.07
C MET A 175 -5.78 7.37 1.64
N GLY A 176 -5.10 7.95 0.64
CA GLY A 176 -5.45 7.73 -0.76
C GLY A 176 -5.26 6.30 -1.20
N LEU A 177 -4.16 5.67 -0.86
CA LEU A 177 -3.92 4.26 -1.20
C LEU A 177 -4.88 3.32 -0.45
N PHE A 178 -5.29 3.66 0.76
CA PHE A 178 -6.37 2.95 1.43
C PHE A 178 -7.72 3.12 0.71
N CYS A 179 -8.06 4.33 0.27
CA CYS A 179 -9.23 4.58 -0.57
C CYS A 179 -9.16 3.77 -1.87
N LEU A 180 -8.00 3.73 -2.51
CA LEU A 180 -7.76 2.89 -3.70
C LEU A 180 -8.00 1.41 -3.40
N PHE A 181 -7.49 0.88 -2.29
CA PHE A 181 -7.74 -0.49 -1.86
C PHE A 181 -9.25 -0.80 -1.80
N ILE A 182 -10.05 0.07 -1.18
CA ILE A 182 -11.51 -0.09 -1.09
C ILE A 182 -12.19 0.00 -2.46
N MET A 183 -11.76 0.94 -3.31
CA MET A 183 -12.27 1.05 -4.70
C MET A 183 -12.04 -0.26 -5.47
N LEU A 184 -10.83 -0.80 -5.42
CA LEU A 184 -10.45 -2.02 -6.15
C LEU A 184 -11.23 -3.23 -5.65
N ILE A 185 -11.35 -3.40 -4.32
CA ILE A 185 -12.15 -4.49 -3.71
C ILE A 185 -13.61 -4.41 -4.19
N LYS A 186 -14.24 -3.23 -4.11
CA LYS A 186 -15.64 -3.05 -4.49
C LYS A 186 -15.87 -3.21 -6.00
N PHE A 187 -14.94 -2.72 -6.80
CA PHE A 187 -15.02 -2.89 -8.24
C PHE A 187 -14.88 -4.37 -8.66
N SER A 188 -13.99 -5.10 -8.00
CA SER A 188 -13.84 -6.53 -8.24
C SER A 188 -15.07 -7.32 -7.77
N GLU A 189 -15.66 -6.99 -6.60
CA GLU A 189 -16.93 -7.55 -6.16
C GLU A 189 -18.06 -7.31 -7.19
N TYR A 190 -18.11 -6.13 -7.81
CA TYR A 190 -19.07 -5.82 -8.86
C TYR A 190 -18.87 -6.66 -10.12
N LYS A 191 -17.62 -6.75 -10.62
CA LYS A 191 -17.29 -7.62 -11.76
C LYS A 191 -17.77 -9.06 -11.56
N HIS A 192 -17.67 -9.56 -10.34
CA HIS A 192 -18.03 -10.94 -10.00
C HIS A 192 -19.50 -11.11 -9.57
N GLY A 193 -20.32 -10.05 -9.70
CA GLY A 193 -21.77 -10.09 -9.39
C GLY A 193 -22.07 -10.21 -7.90
N VAL A 194 -21.12 -9.85 -7.02
CA VAL A 194 -21.28 -9.90 -5.55
C VAL A 194 -21.78 -8.56 -5.00
N ALA A 195 -21.38 -7.45 -5.60
CA ALA A 195 -21.84 -6.11 -5.22
C ALA A 195 -22.78 -5.51 -6.27
N SER A 196 -23.75 -4.71 -5.82
CA SER A 196 -24.66 -3.97 -6.71
C SER A 196 -23.97 -2.73 -7.32
N ARG A 197 -24.51 -2.23 -8.44
CA ARG A 197 -24.02 -1.00 -9.10
C ARG A 197 -24.03 0.19 -8.16
N LEU A 198 -25.12 0.36 -7.40
CA LEU A 198 -25.27 1.47 -6.46
C LEU A 198 -24.24 1.39 -5.33
N GLN A 199 -24.10 0.20 -4.73
CA GLN A 199 -23.10 -0.01 -3.67
C GLN A 199 -21.69 0.27 -4.15
N THR A 200 -21.32 -0.20 -5.34
CA THR A 200 -20.00 0.03 -5.93
C THR A 200 -19.79 1.50 -6.23
N GLY A 201 -20.79 2.16 -6.86
CA GLY A 201 -20.72 3.59 -7.15
C GLY A 201 -20.56 4.46 -5.92
N LEU A 202 -21.27 4.15 -4.82
CA LEU A 202 -21.14 4.90 -3.56
C LEU A 202 -19.75 4.74 -2.93
N HIS A 203 -19.14 3.56 -2.98
CA HIS A 203 -17.79 3.35 -2.44
C HIS A 203 -16.73 4.02 -3.32
N ILE A 204 -16.81 3.88 -4.63
CA ILE A 204 -15.86 4.52 -5.56
C ILE A 204 -16.01 6.04 -5.48
N GLY A 205 -17.22 6.58 -5.53
CA GLY A 205 -17.47 8.01 -5.43
C GLY A 205 -17.03 8.59 -4.09
N GLY A 206 -17.36 7.90 -2.98
CA GLY A 206 -16.92 8.32 -1.64
C GLY A 206 -15.41 8.30 -1.48
N ALA A 207 -14.75 7.25 -1.94
CA ALA A 207 -13.29 7.16 -1.91
C ALA A 207 -12.64 8.24 -2.79
N PHE A 208 -13.24 8.52 -3.95
CA PHE A 208 -12.77 9.59 -4.83
C PHE A 208 -12.90 10.98 -4.17
N ILE A 209 -14.02 11.25 -3.49
CA ILE A 209 -14.20 12.50 -2.73
C ILE A 209 -13.12 12.65 -1.66
N LEU A 210 -12.81 11.60 -0.89
CA LEU A 210 -11.74 11.63 0.10
C LEU A 210 -10.37 11.91 -0.54
N CYS A 211 -10.09 11.32 -1.72
CA CYS A 211 -8.85 11.59 -2.46
C CYS A 211 -8.77 13.03 -2.99
N VAL A 212 -9.88 13.61 -3.43
CA VAL A 212 -9.92 15.02 -3.88
C VAL A 212 -9.71 15.96 -2.70
N LEU A 213 -10.37 15.70 -1.55
CA LEU A 213 -10.19 16.50 -0.34
C LEU A 213 -8.78 16.42 0.24
N GLY A 214 -8.08 15.30 0.05
CA GLY A 214 -6.67 15.14 0.44
C GLY A 214 -5.66 15.51 -0.66
N GLU A 215 -6.11 16.03 -1.81
CA GLU A 215 -5.23 16.41 -2.95
C GLU A 215 -4.38 15.25 -3.52
N ILE A 216 -4.87 14.01 -3.48
CA ILE A 216 -4.09 12.81 -3.78
C ILE A 216 -4.13 12.50 -5.28
N LYS A 217 -3.36 13.25 -6.07
CA LYS A 217 -3.31 13.16 -7.54
C LYS A 217 -2.97 11.76 -8.04
N PHE A 218 -1.99 11.11 -7.43
CA PHE A 218 -1.51 9.79 -7.82
C PHE A 218 -2.63 8.75 -7.86
N VAL A 219 -3.46 8.68 -6.82
CA VAL A 219 -4.58 7.72 -6.75
C VAL A 219 -5.65 8.05 -7.78
N ILE A 220 -5.94 9.33 -7.99
CA ILE A 220 -6.91 9.78 -9.00
C ILE A 220 -6.48 9.32 -10.39
N LEU A 221 -5.18 9.44 -10.72
CA LEU A 221 -4.62 9.04 -12.01
C LEU A 221 -4.50 7.51 -12.16
N LEU A 222 -4.13 6.81 -11.07
CA LEU A 222 -3.85 5.38 -11.10
C LEU A 222 -5.12 4.50 -11.04
N SER A 223 -6.17 4.96 -10.34
CA SER A 223 -7.37 4.16 -10.11
C SER A 223 -8.06 3.66 -11.39
N PRO A 224 -8.17 4.44 -12.50
CA PRO A 224 -8.73 3.96 -13.77
C PRO A 224 -7.95 2.80 -14.36
N LEU A 225 -6.64 2.95 -14.41
CA LEU A 225 -5.74 1.95 -14.97
C LEU A 225 -5.90 0.61 -14.25
N LEU A 226 -5.96 0.65 -12.91
CA LEU A 226 -6.12 -0.55 -12.09
C LEU A 226 -7.53 -1.15 -12.18
N MET A 227 -8.57 -0.33 -12.35
CA MET A 227 -9.93 -0.83 -12.61
C MET A 227 -10.01 -1.53 -13.96
N VAL A 228 -9.37 -0.99 -15.00
CA VAL A 228 -9.23 -1.66 -16.30
C VAL A 228 -8.47 -2.97 -16.14
N PHE A 229 -7.35 -2.98 -15.39
CA PHE A 229 -6.64 -4.22 -15.07
C PHE A 229 -7.56 -5.25 -14.39
N ILE A 230 -8.31 -4.88 -13.34
CA ILE A 230 -9.25 -5.80 -12.67
C ILE A 230 -10.26 -6.35 -13.66
N TRP A 231 -10.77 -5.51 -14.57
CA TRP A 231 -11.77 -5.96 -15.54
C TRP A 231 -11.24 -7.06 -16.47
N PHE A 232 -9.99 -6.93 -16.93
CA PHE A 232 -9.33 -7.91 -17.79
C PHE A 232 -8.64 -9.05 -17.04
N ALA A 233 -8.31 -8.88 -15.78
CA ALA A 233 -7.62 -9.88 -14.99
C ALA A 233 -8.37 -11.21 -15.00
N PRO A 234 -7.67 -12.35 -15.07
CA PRO A 234 -8.28 -13.65 -14.92
C PRO A 234 -8.93 -13.78 -13.54
N ALA A 235 -9.93 -14.64 -13.42
CA ALA A 235 -10.65 -14.95 -12.20
C ALA A 235 -10.64 -16.45 -11.94
N TYR A 236 -10.88 -16.86 -10.70
CA TYR A 236 -11.08 -18.27 -10.35
C TYR A 236 -12.41 -18.83 -10.87
N MET A 237 -13.36 -17.95 -11.19
CA MET A 237 -14.67 -18.34 -11.71
C MET A 237 -14.65 -18.40 -13.24
N THR A 238 -15.27 -19.47 -13.79
CA THR A 238 -15.46 -19.65 -15.25
C THR A 238 -16.58 -18.76 -15.77
N GLY A 239 -16.64 -18.57 -17.11
CA GLY A 239 -17.74 -17.86 -17.77
C GLY A 239 -17.77 -16.33 -17.56
N MET A 240 -16.77 -15.76 -16.89
CA MET A 240 -16.67 -14.30 -16.74
C MET A 240 -16.38 -13.65 -18.10
N LYS A 241 -17.26 -12.72 -18.55
CA LYS A 241 -17.01 -11.95 -19.77
C LYS A 241 -15.76 -11.10 -19.58
N ARG A 242 -14.72 -11.37 -20.40
CA ARG A 242 -13.44 -10.65 -20.33
C ARG A 242 -13.43 -9.37 -21.15
N TYR A 243 -14.22 -9.31 -22.23
CA TYR A 243 -14.17 -8.22 -23.18
C TYR A 243 -15.58 -7.66 -23.39
N ASP A 244 -15.85 -6.50 -22.82
CA ASP A 244 -17.02 -5.69 -23.11
C ASP A 244 -16.58 -4.23 -23.31
N TRP A 245 -16.48 -3.83 -24.57
CA TRP A 245 -16.06 -2.49 -24.95
C TRP A 245 -16.95 -1.38 -24.34
N LYS A 246 -18.23 -1.67 -24.10
CA LYS A 246 -19.15 -0.70 -23.48
C LYS A 246 -18.73 -0.39 -22.05
N ILE A 247 -18.28 -1.41 -21.30
CA ILE A 247 -17.81 -1.23 -19.92
C ILE A 247 -16.48 -0.50 -19.91
N ILE A 248 -15.56 -0.82 -20.81
CA ILE A 248 -14.29 -0.11 -20.94
C ILE A 248 -14.54 1.37 -21.22
N LEU A 249 -15.38 1.68 -22.21
CA LEU A 249 -15.74 3.06 -22.54
C LEU A 249 -16.44 3.76 -21.37
N MET A 250 -17.29 3.06 -20.63
CA MET A 250 -17.95 3.60 -19.43
C MET A 250 -16.92 3.88 -18.31
N ILE A 251 -15.95 2.98 -18.09
CA ILE A 251 -14.87 3.20 -17.11
C ILE A 251 -14.03 4.39 -17.55
N LEU A 252 -13.52 4.38 -18.78
CA LEU A 252 -12.65 5.44 -19.29
C LEU A 252 -13.38 6.79 -19.35
N GLY A 253 -14.64 6.82 -19.81
CA GLY A 253 -15.46 8.04 -19.86
C GLY A 253 -15.80 8.57 -18.47
N GLY A 254 -16.20 7.71 -17.55
CA GLY A 254 -16.44 8.08 -16.15
C GLY A 254 -15.18 8.62 -15.48
N MET A 255 -14.04 8.01 -15.77
CA MET A 255 -12.75 8.44 -15.23
C MET A 255 -12.26 9.75 -15.83
N ALA A 256 -12.45 9.96 -17.14
CA ALA A 256 -12.16 11.24 -17.78
C ALA A 256 -13.01 12.36 -17.17
N GLY A 257 -14.30 12.11 -16.91
CA GLY A 257 -15.17 13.06 -16.21
C GLY A 257 -14.72 13.36 -14.77
N LEU A 258 -14.32 12.33 -14.03
CA LEU A 258 -13.78 12.50 -12.68
C LEU A 258 -12.42 13.22 -12.67
N LEU A 259 -11.55 12.94 -13.65
CA LEU A 259 -10.29 13.64 -13.81
C LEU A 259 -10.51 15.13 -14.14
N MET A 260 -11.43 15.44 -15.06
CA MET A 260 -11.79 16.83 -15.36
C MET A 260 -12.33 17.56 -14.13
N LEU A 261 -13.19 16.90 -13.33
CA LEU A 261 -13.70 17.46 -12.08
C LEU A 261 -12.56 17.69 -11.08
N ALA A 262 -11.62 16.74 -10.93
CA ALA A 262 -10.46 16.88 -10.07
C ALA A 262 -9.57 18.05 -10.52
N VAL A 263 -9.24 18.15 -11.83
CA VAL A 263 -8.46 19.28 -12.38
C VAL A 263 -9.14 20.61 -12.10
N PHE A 264 -10.45 20.69 -12.27
CA PHE A 264 -11.21 21.92 -11.99
C PHE A 264 -11.17 22.29 -10.51
N VAL A 265 -11.44 21.34 -9.59
CA VAL A 265 -11.46 21.58 -8.13
C VAL A 265 -10.06 21.93 -7.62
N LEU A 266 -9.03 21.17 -8.02
CA LEU A 266 -7.65 21.41 -7.62
C LEU A 266 -7.10 22.69 -8.23
N GLY A 267 -7.39 22.98 -9.51
CA GLY A 267 -7.01 24.22 -10.15
C GLY A 267 -7.60 25.45 -9.46
N ALA A 268 -8.87 25.38 -9.04
CA ALA A 268 -9.50 26.45 -8.26
C ALA A 268 -8.83 26.60 -6.86
N SER A 269 -8.45 25.49 -6.23
CA SER A 269 -7.69 25.51 -4.97
C SER A 269 -6.31 26.14 -5.13
N TYR A 270 -5.58 25.82 -6.21
CA TYR A 270 -4.27 26.39 -6.49
C TYR A 270 -4.36 27.87 -6.85
N ALA A 271 -5.40 28.31 -7.56
CA ALA A 271 -5.62 29.72 -7.86
C ALA A 271 -5.73 30.56 -6.55
N SER A 272 -6.34 30.01 -5.50
CA SER A 272 -6.40 30.69 -4.20
C SER A 272 -5.05 30.72 -3.48
N ALA A 273 -4.21 29.71 -3.67
CA ALA A 273 -2.91 29.57 -2.98
C ALA A 273 -1.79 30.39 -3.63
N PHE A 274 -1.75 30.44 -4.96
CA PHE A 274 -0.67 31.14 -5.71
C PHE A 274 -0.97 32.60 -6.05
N GLY A 275 -2.10 33.13 -5.57
CA GLY A 275 -2.59 34.45 -5.99
C GLY A 275 -3.11 34.39 -7.42
N ALA A 276 -4.33 34.82 -7.66
CA ALA A 276 -4.96 34.77 -8.97
C ALA A 276 -4.11 35.50 -10.02
N ASN A 277 -3.27 34.77 -10.74
CA ASN A 277 -2.68 35.27 -11.96
C ASN A 277 -3.78 35.11 -13.04
N PRO A 278 -4.45 36.20 -13.46
CA PRO A 278 -5.63 36.12 -14.32
C PRO A 278 -5.37 35.47 -15.67
N ASN A 279 -4.10 35.25 -16.00
CA ASN A 279 -3.65 34.69 -17.28
C ASN A 279 -3.39 33.18 -17.24
N LYS A 280 -3.50 32.49 -16.08
CA LYS A 280 -3.27 31.03 -15.98
C LYS A 280 -4.61 30.29 -15.81
N SER A 281 -4.88 29.33 -16.69
CA SER A 281 -6.04 28.45 -16.55
C SER A 281 -5.86 27.46 -15.40
N ALA A 282 -6.96 26.87 -14.90
CA ALA A 282 -6.90 25.79 -13.89
C ALA A 282 -6.05 24.61 -14.36
N LEU A 283 -6.05 24.33 -15.66
CA LEU A 283 -5.24 23.28 -16.26
C LEU A 283 -3.74 23.63 -16.21
N ASP A 284 -3.37 24.89 -16.54
CA ASP A 284 -1.97 25.34 -16.48
C ASP A 284 -1.42 25.28 -15.06
N LEU A 285 -2.23 25.65 -14.06
CA LEU A 285 -1.87 25.53 -12.65
C LEU A 285 -1.71 24.07 -12.21
N PHE A 286 -2.58 23.18 -12.69
CA PHE A 286 -2.45 21.76 -12.43
C PHE A 286 -1.19 21.18 -13.07
N ILE A 287 -0.90 21.51 -14.34
CA ILE A 287 0.32 21.05 -15.04
C ILE A 287 1.57 21.59 -14.34
N SER A 288 1.64 22.87 -14.02
CA SER A 288 2.80 23.43 -13.31
C SER A 288 3.01 22.81 -11.91
N SER A 289 1.94 22.30 -11.30
CA SER A 289 2.06 21.55 -10.05
C SER A 289 2.64 20.14 -10.21
N LEU A 290 2.95 19.71 -11.44
CA LEU A 290 3.62 18.43 -11.73
C LEU A 290 5.12 18.59 -12.00
N ASP A 291 5.65 19.82 -12.05
CA ASP A 291 7.07 20.07 -12.33
C ASP A 291 7.96 19.32 -11.33
N TYR A 292 7.59 19.28 -10.03
CA TYR A 292 8.34 18.52 -9.02
C TYR A 292 8.41 17.02 -9.29
N VAL A 293 7.54 16.49 -10.16
CA VAL A 293 7.55 15.06 -10.54
C VAL A 293 8.47 14.81 -11.72
N PHE A 294 8.41 15.66 -12.75
CA PHE A 294 8.98 15.37 -14.06
C PHE A 294 10.25 16.19 -14.38
N ASP A 295 10.51 17.31 -13.67
CA ASP A 295 11.73 18.08 -13.86
C ASP A 295 12.91 17.33 -13.22
N PRO A 296 13.98 17.01 -14.00
CA PRO A 296 15.14 16.27 -13.49
C PRO A 296 16.04 17.09 -12.55
N ASP A 297 15.91 18.41 -12.55
CA ASP A 297 16.77 19.33 -11.77
C ASP A 297 15.99 20.03 -10.64
N TYR A 298 14.76 19.61 -10.36
CA TYR A 298 13.90 20.26 -9.39
C TYR A 298 14.34 19.96 -7.95
N ILE A 299 14.63 21.00 -7.19
CA ILE A 299 14.89 20.93 -5.74
C ILE A 299 13.94 21.89 -5.03
N MET A 300 13.21 21.39 -4.06
CA MET A 300 12.30 22.21 -3.24
C MET A 300 13.10 23.17 -2.34
N PRO A 301 12.51 24.30 -1.92
CA PRO A 301 13.14 25.20 -0.95
C PRO A 301 13.48 24.53 0.40
N SER A 302 12.80 23.43 0.72
CA SER A 302 13.09 22.57 1.89
C SER A 302 14.35 21.71 1.74
N GLY A 303 14.97 21.66 0.55
CA GLY A 303 16.05 20.72 0.21
C GLY A 303 15.56 19.33 -0.24
N GLU A 304 14.26 19.10 -0.35
CA GLU A 304 13.72 17.86 -0.88
C GLU A 304 13.93 17.79 -2.40
N LEU A 305 14.48 16.68 -2.88
CA LEU A 305 14.69 16.44 -4.31
C LEU A 305 13.37 16.12 -5.01
N GLY A 306 13.20 16.61 -6.23
CA GLY A 306 12.10 16.21 -7.11
C GLY A 306 12.10 14.70 -7.39
N ARG A 307 10.97 14.18 -7.87
CA ARG A 307 10.80 12.71 -8.05
C ARG A 307 11.76 12.13 -9.09
N MET A 308 12.00 12.84 -10.19
CA MET A 308 12.99 12.44 -11.19
C MET A 308 14.42 12.81 -10.74
N THR A 309 14.60 13.97 -10.15
CA THR A 309 15.90 14.47 -9.65
C THR A 309 16.58 13.47 -8.73
N THR A 310 15.79 12.83 -7.81
CA THR A 310 16.35 11.89 -6.84
C THR A 310 17.01 10.66 -7.47
N PHE A 311 16.55 10.22 -8.65
CA PHE A 311 17.15 9.08 -9.36
C PHE A 311 18.45 9.46 -10.06
N PHE A 312 18.49 10.62 -10.72
CA PHE A 312 19.71 11.13 -11.32
C PHE A 312 20.76 11.44 -10.25
N PHE A 313 20.32 11.98 -9.11
CA PHE A 313 21.20 12.23 -7.98
C PHE A 313 21.80 10.94 -7.41
N TRP A 314 20.97 9.89 -7.23
CA TRP A 314 21.47 8.58 -6.83
C TRP A 314 22.46 8.02 -7.84
N ALA A 315 22.15 8.07 -9.14
CA ALA A 315 23.01 7.53 -10.20
C ALA A 315 24.40 8.21 -10.23
N GLY A 316 24.45 9.51 -9.89
CA GLY A 316 25.71 10.28 -9.87
C GLY A 316 26.51 10.18 -8.57
N HIS A 317 25.91 9.76 -7.45
CA HIS A 317 26.53 9.90 -6.12
C HIS A 317 26.47 8.65 -5.25
N SER A 318 25.93 7.53 -5.76
CA SER A 318 25.69 6.32 -4.96
C SER A 318 26.95 5.53 -4.60
N ASP A 319 28.11 5.91 -5.11
CA ASP A 319 29.38 5.20 -4.95
C ASP A 319 30.32 5.82 -3.90
N LEU A 320 29.79 6.51 -2.88
CA LEU A 320 30.59 7.16 -1.82
C LEU A 320 31.67 6.24 -1.22
N TYR A 321 31.37 4.95 -1.07
CA TYR A 321 32.30 3.94 -0.57
C TYR A 321 32.65 2.91 -1.67
N GLY A 322 32.55 3.31 -2.94
CA GLY A 322 32.81 2.46 -4.09
C GLY A 322 31.61 1.57 -4.47
N TRP A 323 31.85 0.63 -5.42
CA TRP A 323 30.81 -0.24 -5.98
C TRP A 323 30.01 -1.07 -4.96
N PRO A 324 30.53 -1.50 -3.79
CA PRO A 324 29.71 -2.23 -2.83
C PRO A 324 28.52 -1.44 -2.32
N SER A 325 28.66 -0.12 -2.15
CA SER A 325 27.56 0.72 -1.70
C SER A 325 26.45 0.91 -2.75
N GLN A 326 26.77 0.87 -4.03
CA GLN A 326 25.77 0.84 -5.10
C GLN A 326 24.92 -0.43 -5.08
N TRP A 327 25.57 -1.59 -4.78
CA TRP A 327 24.90 -2.88 -4.80
C TRP A 327 24.13 -3.19 -3.51
N PHE A 328 24.68 -2.88 -2.35
CA PHE A 328 24.12 -3.25 -1.04
C PHE A 328 23.59 -2.09 -0.22
N GLY A 329 23.72 -0.86 -0.75
CA GLY A 329 23.25 0.35 -0.09
C GLY A 329 24.05 0.72 1.17
N TYR A 330 23.50 1.65 1.93
CA TYR A 330 24.10 2.23 3.13
C TYR A 330 23.41 1.77 4.43
N GLY A 331 22.49 0.80 4.33
CA GLY A 331 21.69 0.28 5.43
C GLY A 331 20.39 1.06 5.64
N LEU A 332 19.41 0.39 6.26
CA LEU A 332 18.09 0.96 6.59
C LEU A 332 18.23 2.26 7.39
N ASN A 333 17.29 3.18 7.19
CA ASN A 333 17.22 4.48 7.86
C ASN A 333 18.36 5.46 7.50
N ALA A 334 19.20 5.15 6.49
CA ALA A 334 20.30 6.02 6.08
C ALA A 334 19.82 7.34 5.44
N THR A 335 18.61 7.37 4.87
CA THR A 335 18.01 8.56 4.22
C THR A 335 16.87 9.18 5.02
N ASN A 336 16.35 8.53 6.06
CA ASN A 336 15.16 8.98 6.78
C ASN A 336 15.41 10.28 7.58
N HIS A 337 14.94 11.40 7.05
CA HIS A 337 15.08 12.69 7.73
C HIS A 337 14.09 12.85 8.91
N GLY A 338 12.95 12.18 8.88
CA GLY A 338 11.90 12.26 9.91
C GLY A 338 12.20 11.50 11.20
N SER A 339 13.34 10.80 11.29
CA SER A 339 13.73 10.05 12.49
C SER A 339 14.38 10.95 13.53
N ALA A 340 13.68 11.26 14.63
CA ALA A 340 14.22 12.04 15.73
C ALA A 340 15.33 11.31 16.53
N VAL A 341 15.34 9.95 16.51
CA VAL A 341 16.29 9.13 17.27
C VAL A 341 17.56 8.88 16.48
N ALA A 342 17.44 8.71 15.16
CA ALA A 342 18.56 8.41 14.28
C ALA A 342 18.27 9.06 12.90
N PRO A 343 18.54 10.36 12.74
CA PRO A 343 18.35 11.01 11.45
C PRO A 343 19.29 10.40 10.39
N GLY A 344 18.81 10.27 9.17
CA GLY A 344 19.55 9.67 8.07
C GLY A 344 20.85 10.44 7.79
N PHE A 345 21.98 9.77 7.96
CA PHE A 345 23.29 10.41 7.85
C PHE A 345 23.62 10.87 6.42
N LEU A 346 23.05 10.25 5.40
CA LEU A 346 23.25 10.65 4.01
C LEU A 346 22.66 12.04 3.73
N ASN A 347 21.55 12.39 4.33
CA ASN A 347 20.98 13.74 4.22
C ASN A 347 21.92 14.83 4.77
N LEU A 348 22.67 14.48 5.82
CA LEU A 348 23.68 15.41 6.39
C LEU A 348 24.92 15.52 5.49
N ILE A 349 25.34 14.42 4.85
CA ILE A 349 26.51 14.44 3.95
C ILE A 349 26.24 15.28 2.71
N PHE A 350 25.07 15.10 2.09
CA PHE A 350 24.71 15.77 0.84
C PHE A 350 24.00 17.12 1.05
N ASN A 351 23.58 17.43 2.28
CA ASN A 351 22.78 18.61 2.61
C ASN A 351 21.49 18.74 1.76
N VAL A 352 20.87 17.60 1.43
CA VAL A 352 19.57 17.49 0.72
C VAL A 352 18.76 16.34 1.34
N LEU A 353 17.44 16.34 1.11
CA LEU A 353 16.56 15.28 1.58
C LEU A 353 16.43 14.20 0.49
N LEU A 354 16.96 13.01 0.79
CA LEU A 354 17.03 11.87 -0.15
C LEU A 354 15.82 10.93 -0.08
N ASP A 355 14.98 11.10 0.92
CA ASP A 355 13.81 10.27 1.20
C ASP A 355 12.53 10.71 0.47
N SER A 356 12.66 11.39 -0.66
CA SER A 356 11.51 11.89 -1.43
C SER A 356 10.63 10.80 -2.04
N THR A 357 11.18 9.61 -2.34
CA THR A 357 10.44 8.46 -2.86
C THR A 357 10.86 7.15 -2.20
N SER A 358 9.96 6.18 -2.13
CA SER A 358 10.28 4.83 -1.61
C SER A 358 11.35 4.13 -2.45
N LEU A 359 11.33 4.34 -3.78
CA LEU A 359 12.36 3.77 -4.66
C LEU A 359 13.72 4.40 -4.41
N SER A 360 13.79 5.73 -4.21
CA SER A 360 15.04 6.40 -3.83
C SER A 360 15.59 5.86 -2.52
N MET A 361 14.74 5.77 -1.49
CA MET A 361 15.12 5.19 -0.20
C MET A 361 15.68 3.78 -0.36
N MET A 362 14.99 2.90 -1.10
CA MET A 362 15.46 1.54 -1.34
C MET A 362 16.81 1.50 -2.08
N LEU A 363 17.00 2.37 -3.08
CA LEU A 363 18.24 2.45 -3.82
C LEU A 363 19.42 2.93 -2.94
N TRP A 364 19.20 3.91 -2.07
CA TRP A 364 20.21 4.38 -1.14
C TRP A 364 20.48 3.39 0.00
N GLU A 365 19.45 2.81 0.57
CA GLU A 365 19.53 2.02 1.81
C GLU A 365 19.82 0.54 1.57
N LEU A 366 19.24 -0.04 0.52
CA LEU A 366 19.38 -1.46 0.18
C LEU A 366 20.20 -1.70 -1.10
N GLY A 367 20.53 -0.63 -1.81
CA GLY A 367 21.24 -0.67 -3.10
C GLY A 367 20.42 -1.32 -4.21
N LEU A 368 21.09 -1.55 -5.34
CA LEU A 368 20.47 -2.24 -6.49
C LEU A 368 20.02 -3.65 -6.15
N ALA A 369 20.85 -4.41 -5.41
CA ALA A 369 20.53 -5.79 -5.08
C ALA A 369 19.26 -5.91 -4.22
N GLY A 370 19.13 -5.11 -3.16
CA GLY A 370 17.94 -5.14 -2.30
C GLY A 370 16.70 -4.63 -2.98
N THR A 371 16.83 -3.57 -3.77
CA THR A 371 15.72 -3.03 -4.56
C THR A 371 15.20 -4.05 -5.56
N LEU A 372 16.09 -4.71 -6.32
CA LEU A 372 15.73 -5.77 -7.25
C LEU A 372 15.11 -6.98 -6.52
N PHE A 373 15.67 -7.36 -5.38
CA PHE A 373 15.13 -8.46 -4.56
C PHE A 373 13.69 -8.19 -4.14
N PHE A 374 13.40 -6.97 -3.68
CA PHE A 374 12.04 -6.57 -3.32
C PHE A 374 11.09 -6.60 -4.53
N ILE A 375 11.49 -6.02 -5.66
CA ILE A 375 10.69 -6.01 -6.88
C ILE A 375 10.41 -7.45 -7.36
N ILE A 376 11.43 -8.32 -7.36
CA ILE A 376 11.28 -9.72 -7.74
C ILE A 376 10.34 -10.44 -6.76
N LEU A 377 10.47 -10.23 -5.45
CA LEU A 377 9.59 -10.83 -4.44
C LEU A 377 8.13 -10.48 -4.70
N VAL A 378 7.82 -9.19 -4.92
CA VAL A 378 6.44 -8.74 -5.16
C VAL A 378 5.93 -9.26 -6.50
N PHE A 379 6.72 -9.14 -7.56
CA PHE A 379 6.33 -9.59 -8.90
C PHE A 379 6.11 -11.11 -8.94
N TYR A 380 6.99 -11.88 -8.30
CA TYR A 380 6.86 -13.34 -8.23
C TYR A 380 5.64 -13.73 -7.38
N SER A 381 5.36 -13.02 -6.29
CA SER A 381 4.14 -13.22 -5.49
C SER A 381 2.87 -12.99 -6.31
N ILE A 382 2.82 -11.93 -7.11
CA ILE A 382 1.72 -11.66 -8.05
C ILE A 382 1.58 -12.81 -9.07
N ARG A 383 2.69 -13.24 -9.67
CA ARG A 383 2.68 -14.33 -10.67
C ARG A 383 2.14 -15.64 -10.09
N VAL A 384 2.59 -16.00 -8.89
CA VAL A 384 2.20 -17.25 -8.22
C VAL A 384 0.72 -17.25 -7.85
N THR A 385 0.21 -16.09 -7.46
CA THR A 385 -1.18 -15.93 -7.00
C THR A 385 -2.16 -15.52 -8.09
N MET A 386 -1.69 -15.39 -9.35
CA MET A 386 -2.55 -15.06 -10.48
C MET A 386 -3.63 -16.13 -10.67
N PRO A 387 -4.93 -15.78 -10.63
CA PRO A 387 -6.00 -16.77 -10.66
C PRO A 387 -6.08 -17.49 -12.02
N ARG A 388 -6.52 -18.75 -11.97
CA ARG A 388 -6.90 -19.52 -13.14
C ARG A 388 -8.37 -19.95 -12.99
N PRO A 389 -9.17 -19.97 -14.05
CA PRO A 389 -10.57 -20.40 -13.97
C PRO A 389 -10.65 -21.86 -13.52
N VAL A 390 -11.31 -22.11 -12.40
CA VAL A 390 -11.46 -23.46 -11.79
C VAL A 390 -12.91 -23.76 -11.48
N PHE A 391 -13.66 -22.80 -10.95
CA PHE A 391 -15.01 -23.02 -10.41
C PHE A 391 -16.09 -22.44 -11.32
N GLU A 392 -17.20 -23.16 -11.43
CA GLU A 392 -18.43 -22.61 -11.98
C GLU A 392 -19.14 -21.74 -10.92
N PRO A 393 -19.59 -20.52 -11.28
CA PRO A 393 -20.25 -19.64 -10.31
C PRO A 393 -21.45 -20.26 -9.59
N ALA A 394 -22.18 -21.18 -10.24
CA ALA A 394 -23.34 -21.85 -9.66
C ALA A 394 -22.99 -22.81 -8.51
N GLN A 395 -21.77 -23.32 -8.45
CA GLN A 395 -21.29 -24.26 -7.44
C GLN A 395 -20.79 -23.60 -6.16
N LEU A 396 -20.59 -22.27 -6.19
CA LEU A 396 -20.01 -21.52 -5.10
C LEU A 396 -21.08 -20.89 -4.20
N THR A 397 -20.89 -20.96 -2.89
CA THR A 397 -21.66 -20.15 -1.94
C THR A 397 -21.42 -18.67 -2.17
N TRP A 398 -22.32 -17.80 -1.69
CA TRP A 398 -22.13 -16.35 -1.81
C TRP A 398 -20.84 -15.87 -1.10
N GLN A 399 -20.50 -16.50 0.04
CA GLN A 399 -19.29 -16.16 0.79
C GLN A 399 -18.01 -16.54 0.01
N ASP A 400 -17.98 -17.74 -0.58
CA ASP A 400 -16.84 -18.19 -1.39
C ASP A 400 -16.67 -17.33 -2.63
N ARG A 401 -17.78 -17.02 -3.32
CA ARG A 401 -17.77 -16.14 -4.49
C ARG A 401 -17.19 -14.75 -4.14
N ARG A 402 -17.58 -14.23 -2.98
CA ARG A 402 -17.07 -12.96 -2.49
C ARG A 402 -15.59 -13.02 -2.15
N LEU A 403 -15.13 -14.07 -1.45
CA LEU A 403 -13.72 -14.28 -1.13
C LEU A 403 -12.87 -14.35 -2.40
N LEU A 404 -13.27 -15.19 -3.36
CA LEU A 404 -12.56 -15.37 -4.63
C LEU A 404 -12.54 -14.10 -5.49
N SER A 405 -13.58 -13.25 -5.37
CA SER A 405 -13.66 -11.98 -6.09
C SER A 405 -12.58 -10.98 -5.66
N TRP A 406 -12.02 -11.10 -4.46
CA TRP A 406 -10.99 -10.16 -3.97
C TRP A 406 -9.62 -10.38 -4.59
N GLN A 407 -9.33 -11.57 -5.12
CA GLN A 407 -7.99 -11.87 -5.65
C GLN A 407 -7.50 -10.88 -6.71
N PRO A 408 -8.26 -10.55 -7.78
CA PRO A 408 -7.81 -9.55 -8.76
C PRO A 408 -7.59 -8.16 -8.15
N ALA A 409 -8.38 -7.79 -7.14
CA ALA A 409 -8.24 -6.50 -6.45
C ALA A 409 -6.96 -6.43 -5.60
N LEU A 410 -6.65 -7.51 -4.88
CA LEU A 410 -5.42 -7.60 -4.09
C LEU A 410 -4.18 -7.56 -4.99
N ILE A 411 -4.21 -8.25 -6.14
CA ILE A 411 -3.15 -8.18 -7.15
C ILE A 411 -3.01 -6.75 -7.70
N ALA A 412 -4.13 -6.11 -8.06
CA ALA A 412 -4.13 -4.73 -8.53
C ALA A 412 -3.54 -3.78 -7.47
N PHE A 413 -3.85 -4.00 -6.19
CA PHE A 413 -3.29 -3.20 -5.11
C PHE A 413 -1.78 -3.45 -4.91
N ALA A 414 -1.31 -4.68 -5.06
CA ALA A 414 0.12 -4.98 -5.06
C ALA A 414 0.87 -4.28 -6.22
N ILE A 415 0.25 -4.23 -7.41
CA ILE A 415 0.75 -3.45 -8.55
C ILE A 415 0.75 -1.95 -8.20
N ALA A 416 -0.30 -1.43 -7.56
CA ALA A 416 -0.33 -0.04 -7.10
C ALA A 416 0.83 0.29 -6.16
N GLY A 417 1.17 -0.62 -5.23
CA GLY A 417 2.33 -0.48 -4.35
C GLY A 417 3.63 -0.36 -5.14
N LEU A 418 3.87 -1.22 -6.13
CA LEU A 418 5.06 -1.10 -7.00
C LEU A 418 5.08 0.22 -7.79
N LEU A 419 3.95 0.64 -8.34
CA LEU A 419 3.83 1.89 -9.10
C LEU A 419 3.95 3.14 -8.20
N SER A 420 3.70 3.01 -6.90
CA SER A 420 3.88 4.11 -5.94
C SER A 420 5.34 4.33 -5.53
N LEU A 421 6.22 3.34 -5.72
CA LEU A 421 7.63 3.42 -5.32
C LEU A 421 8.35 4.67 -5.87
N PRO A 422 8.26 5.01 -7.17
CA PRO A 422 8.92 6.20 -7.70
C PRO A 422 8.18 7.51 -7.41
N TYR A 423 6.99 7.45 -6.81
CA TYR A 423 6.15 8.63 -6.59
C TYR A 423 6.17 9.13 -5.15
N SER A 424 6.19 8.25 -4.14
CA SER A 424 6.03 8.62 -2.73
C SER A 424 6.90 7.77 -1.81
N GLN A 425 7.40 8.38 -0.74
CA GLN A 425 8.15 7.73 0.34
C GLN A 425 7.28 6.86 1.29
N ILE A 426 5.96 6.98 1.19
CA ILE A 426 5.00 6.51 2.21
C ILE A 426 5.03 4.99 2.38
N LEU A 427 5.31 4.22 1.32
CA LEU A 427 5.41 2.76 1.45
C LEU A 427 6.56 2.32 2.37
N MET A 428 7.65 3.10 2.44
CA MET A 428 8.78 2.80 3.32
C MET A 428 8.63 3.41 4.71
N LEU A 429 7.95 4.54 4.86
CA LEU A 429 7.94 5.29 6.13
C LEU A 429 6.62 5.22 6.91
N THR A 430 5.49 4.88 6.27
CA THR A 430 4.20 4.92 6.94
C THR A 430 3.73 3.51 7.32
N PRO A 431 3.73 3.16 8.63
CA PRO A 431 3.38 1.82 9.09
C PRO A 431 1.99 1.35 8.64
N MET A 432 1.02 2.26 8.54
CA MET A 432 -0.34 1.94 8.11
C MET A 432 -0.37 1.42 6.67
N LEU A 433 0.39 2.07 5.78
CA LEU A 433 0.46 1.65 4.38
C LEU A 433 1.32 0.40 4.20
N GLN A 434 2.43 0.30 4.91
CA GLN A 434 3.23 -0.94 4.93
C GLN A 434 2.37 -2.13 5.35
N PHE A 435 1.62 -1.98 6.44
CA PHE A 435 0.70 -3.02 6.91
C PHE A 435 -0.29 -3.41 5.82
N LEU A 436 -0.95 -2.44 5.19
CA LEU A 436 -1.96 -2.70 4.16
C LEU A 436 -1.36 -3.39 2.93
N PHE A 437 -0.17 -2.96 2.50
CA PHE A 437 0.54 -3.53 1.37
C PHE A 437 0.95 -4.99 1.63
N TYR A 438 1.62 -5.25 2.74
CA TYR A 438 2.05 -6.61 3.09
C TYR A 438 0.86 -7.52 3.49
N PHE A 439 -0.21 -6.95 4.04
CA PHE A 439 -1.46 -7.66 4.21
C PHE A 439 -2.05 -8.09 2.87
N ALA A 440 -2.10 -7.22 1.87
CA ALA A 440 -2.62 -7.56 0.55
C ALA A 440 -1.80 -8.68 -0.11
N LEU A 441 -0.46 -8.61 -0.04
CA LEU A 441 0.42 -9.67 -0.51
C LEU A 441 0.15 -11.01 0.20
N GLY A 442 0.06 -11.02 1.52
CA GLY A 442 -0.24 -12.24 2.29
C GLY A 442 -1.65 -12.79 2.04
N ALA A 443 -2.64 -11.91 1.91
CA ALA A 443 -4.03 -12.28 1.65
C ALA A 443 -4.22 -13.01 0.32
N MET A 444 -3.43 -12.66 -0.72
CA MET A 444 -3.45 -13.37 -1.99
C MET A 444 -3.10 -14.86 -1.83
N PHE A 445 -2.17 -15.19 -0.93
CA PHE A 445 -1.79 -16.58 -0.65
C PHE A 445 -2.85 -17.34 0.15
N ILE A 446 -3.55 -16.67 1.08
CA ILE A 446 -4.68 -17.28 1.81
C ILE A 446 -5.76 -17.73 0.83
N ILE A 447 -6.14 -16.86 -0.12
CA ILE A 447 -7.17 -17.20 -1.13
C ILE A 447 -6.66 -18.32 -2.03
N ARG A 448 -5.43 -18.26 -2.52
CA ARG A 448 -4.83 -19.28 -3.37
C ARG A 448 -4.83 -20.66 -2.68
N LYS A 449 -4.43 -20.74 -1.41
CA LYS A 449 -4.44 -22.00 -0.64
C LYS A 449 -5.84 -22.60 -0.53
N SER A 450 -6.85 -21.77 -0.26
CA SER A 450 -8.23 -22.27 -0.20
C SER A 450 -8.69 -22.89 -1.52
N VAL A 451 -8.30 -22.31 -2.66
CA VAL A 451 -8.60 -22.84 -3.99
C VAL A 451 -7.90 -24.18 -4.20
N LEU A 452 -6.63 -24.30 -3.84
CA LEU A 452 -5.87 -25.54 -4.01
C LEU A 452 -6.45 -26.68 -3.16
N THR A 453 -6.83 -26.39 -1.91
CA THR A 453 -7.44 -27.38 -1.00
C THR A 453 -8.79 -27.89 -1.53
N VAL A 454 -9.67 -26.98 -1.98
CA VAL A 454 -10.98 -27.37 -2.53
C VAL A 454 -10.82 -28.12 -3.85
N SER A 455 -9.89 -27.72 -4.72
CA SER A 455 -9.66 -28.43 -5.98
C SER A 455 -9.13 -29.85 -5.75
N ALA A 456 -8.24 -30.07 -4.78
CA ALA A 456 -7.73 -31.38 -4.43
C ALA A 456 -8.87 -32.32 -3.94
N SER A 457 -9.71 -31.84 -3.03
CA SER A 457 -10.85 -32.64 -2.53
C SER A 457 -11.88 -32.99 -3.62
N CYS A 458 -12.10 -32.10 -4.59
CA CYS A 458 -12.96 -32.39 -5.75
C CYS A 458 -12.36 -33.45 -6.68
N TYR A 459 -11.05 -33.50 -6.83
CA TYR A 459 -10.38 -34.54 -7.62
C TYR A 459 -10.45 -35.90 -6.93
N GLU A 460 -10.23 -35.97 -5.63
CA GLU A 460 -10.33 -37.23 -4.86
C GLU A 460 -11.76 -37.79 -4.88
N SER A 461 -12.80 -36.95 -4.75
CA SER A 461 -14.18 -37.39 -4.85
C SER A 461 -14.55 -37.91 -6.25
N LYS A 462 -14.05 -37.30 -7.33
CA LYS A 462 -14.28 -37.79 -8.71
C LYS A 462 -13.49 -39.08 -8.99
N ALA A 463 -12.28 -39.22 -8.48
CA ALA A 463 -11.50 -40.46 -8.60
C ALA A 463 -12.21 -41.61 -7.85
N PHE A 464 -12.82 -41.35 -6.70
CA PHE A 464 -13.59 -42.38 -5.95
C PHE A 464 -14.85 -42.84 -6.70
N TYR A 465 -15.53 -41.93 -7.43
CA TYR A 465 -16.68 -42.30 -8.26
C TYR A 465 -16.29 -43.05 -9.56
N GLN A 466 -15.08 -42.80 -10.11
CA GLN A 466 -14.60 -43.50 -11.30
C GLN A 466 -14.05 -44.92 -11.01
N CYS A 467 -13.63 -45.21 -9.76
CA CYS A 467 -13.17 -46.54 -9.37
C CYS A 467 -14.31 -47.50 -8.99
N HIS A 468 -15.55 -47.04 -8.96
CA HIS A 468 -16.72 -47.86 -8.63
C HIS A 468 -17.72 -48.05 -9.80
N HIS A 469 -17.32 -47.69 -11.01
CA HIS A 469 -17.99 -48.06 -12.27
C HIS A 469 -16.99 -48.79 -13.18
#